data_6837b99ad192131b8fd1cb15b6c11163
#
_entry.id   6837b99ad192131b8fd1cb15b6c11163
#
_cell.length_a   1.000
_cell.length_b   1.000
_cell.length_c   1.000
_cell.angle_alpha   90.00
_cell.angle_beta   90.00
_cell.angle_gamma   90.00
#
_symmetry.space_group_name_H-M   'P 1'
#
loop_
_entity.id
_entity.type
_entity.pdbx_description
1 polymer ?
#
loop_
_entity_poly.entity_id
_entity_poly.type
_entity_poly.pdbx_seq_one_letter_code
_entity_poly.pdbx_strand_id
1 'polypeptide(L)'
;MRLKLILFFFIIILISVSIYIIFITNKKINTNDKEYIIQNIKEKILSSNIDVYYPLTKHINLNNNIKKFINNQIYKFKKEIENNKEYKMDINFDYYETDTHISVVFNTFIDLILAHPMTYINTINYNKINSKVETIQDYIKKDKQFLNKISILTYNELIKKEIYKDIFLAKYMKNELYNNKDIYNNYVKTKNGFIFIFEQYKIAPYSYGQIYSNVIYP
;
A
#
# COMPACT_ATOMS: atom_id res chain seq x y z
N MET A 1 51.34 10.32 27.51
CA MET A 1 49.93 10.65 27.78
C MET A 1 49.05 10.66 26.50
N ARG A 2 49.47 11.29 25.41
CA ARG A 2 48.69 11.36 24.16
C ARG A 2 48.36 10.01 23.50
N LEU A 3 49.28 9.04 23.52
CA LEU A 3 49.10 7.71 22.88
C LEU A 3 47.99 6.89 23.62
N LYS A 4 47.95 6.94 24.95
CA LYS A 4 46.90 6.26 25.74
C LYS A 4 45.51 6.86 25.50
N LEU A 5 45.44 8.16 25.25
CA LEU A 5 44.19 8.85 24.95
C LEU A 5 43.66 8.46 23.54
N ILE A 6 44.53 8.36 22.55
CA ILE A 6 44.20 7.92 21.19
C ILE A 6 43.71 6.47 21.22
N LEU A 7 44.36 5.58 21.96
CA LEU A 7 43.95 4.19 22.10
C LEU A 7 42.59 4.05 22.76
N PHE A 8 42.29 4.88 23.75
CA PHE A 8 41.01 4.94 24.44
C PHE A 8 39.87 5.35 23.50
N PHE A 9 40.05 6.37 22.67
CA PHE A 9 39.09 6.80 21.66
C PHE A 9 38.85 5.72 20.59
N PHE A 10 39.91 5.03 20.18
CA PHE A 10 39.79 3.92 19.20
C PHE A 10 38.96 2.75 19.73
N ILE A 11 39.10 2.42 21.02
CA ILE A 11 38.33 1.37 21.70
C ILE A 11 36.85 1.79 21.79
N ILE A 12 36.54 3.04 22.11
CA ILE A 12 35.15 3.55 22.17
C ILE A 12 34.52 3.48 20.79
N ILE A 13 35.21 3.83 19.71
CA ILE A 13 34.70 3.75 18.34
C ILE A 13 34.45 2.27 17.97
N LEU A 14 35.34 1.35 18.29
CA LEU A 14 35.15 -0.07 18.04
C LEU A 14 33.93 -0.64 18.78
N ILE A 15 33.74 -0.24 20.05
CA ILE A 15 32.56 -0.67 20.84
C ILE A 15 31.28 -0.09 20.24
N SER A 16 31.25 1.18 19.84
CA SER A 16 30.08 1.81 19.23
C SER A 16 29.71 1.19 17.89
N VAL A 17 30.70 0.84 17.06
CA VAL A 17 30.50 0.13 15.77
C VAL A 17 29.99 -1.29 16.04
N SER A 18 30.52 -1.99 17.05
CA SER A 18 30.06 -3.34 17.43
C SER A 18 28.60 -3.32 17.92
N ILE A 19 28.25 -2.34 18.77
CA ILE A 19 26.86 -2.13 19.24
C ILE A 19 25.93 -1.81 18.07
N TYR A 20 26.37 -0.98 17.12
CA TYR A 20 25.61 -0.61 15.94
C TYR A 20 25.39 -1.84 15.01
N ILE A 21 26.42 -2.67 14.81
CA ILE A 21 26.31 -3.93 14.05
C ILE A 21 25.37 -4.90 14.77
N ILE A 22 25.46 -5.06 16.11
CA ILE A 22 24.57 -5.89 16.89
C ILE A 22 23.12 -5.36 16.80
N PHE A 23 22.92 -4.05 16.82
CA PHE A 23 21.60 -3.43 16.64
C PHE A 23 21.02 -3.67 15.24
N ILE A 24 21.85 -3.60 14.19
CA ILE A 24 21.44 -3.94 12.80
C ILE A 24 21.18 -5.43 12.64
N THR A 25 22.02 -6.31 13.23
CA THR A 25 21.83 -7.77 13.15
C THR A 25 20.65 -8.25 14.00
N ASN A 26 20.36 -7.60 15.13
CA ASN A 26 19.16 -7.86 15.94
C ASN A 26 17.88 -7.24 15.32
N LYS A 27 18.02 -6.30 14.35
CA LYS A 27 16.95 -5.90 13.46
C LYS A 27 16.81 -6.85 12.26
N LYS A 28 17.34 -8.08 12.32
CA LYS A 28 16.82 -9.20 11.56
C LYS A 28 15.37 -9.33 11.97
N ILE A 29 14.50 -8.76 11.15
CA ILE A 29 13.05 -8.95 11.18
C ILE A 29 12.85 -10.43 11.48
N ASN A 30 12.27 -10.71 12.63
CA ASN A 30 11.89 -12.05 13.04
C ASN A 30 10.87 -12.54 11.99
N THR A 31 11.35 -13.22 10.93
CA THR A 31 10.53 -13.70 9.82
C THR A 31 9.62 -14.86 10.27
N ASN A 32 9.73 -15.30 11.52
CA ASN A 32 8.96 -16.40 12.08
C ASN A 32 7.55 -15.98 12.57
N ASP A 33 7.23 -14.67 12.64
CA ASP A 33 5.93 -14.18 13.11
C ASP A 33 5.02 -13.64 11.99
N LYS A 34 5.37 -13.87 10.72
CA LYS A 34 4.47 -13.50 9.63
C LYS A 34 3.29 -14.48 9.57
N GLU A 35 2.08 -13.97 9.76
CA GLU A 35 0.84 -14.76 9.63
C GLU A 35 0.52 -15.16 8.17
N TYR A 36 1.45 -14.99 7.24
CA TYR A 36 1.31 -15.34 5.83
C TYR A 36 2.62 -15.84 5.21
N ILE A 37 2.45 -16.64 4.15
CA ILE A 37 3.54 -17.11 3.26
C ILE A 37 3.49 -16.27 1.98
N ILE A 38 4.66 -15.83 1.49
CA ILE A 38 4.74 -15.12 0.21
C ILE A 38 4.67 -16.15 -0.92
N GLN A 39 3.72 -15.96 -1.82
CA GLN A 39 3.61 -16.70 -3.09
C GLN A 39 4.13 -15.82 -4.22
N ASN A 40 4.73 -16.46 -5.23
CA ASN A 40 5.21 -15.78 -6.42
C ASN A 40 4.74 -16.49 -7.70
N ILE A 41 4.30 -15.70 -8.68
CA ILE A 41 4.03 -16.16 -10.05
C ILE A 41 4.99 -15.41 -10.96
N LYS A 42 5.85 -16.16 -11.67
CA LYS A 42 6.70 -15.63 -12.72
C LYS A 42 6.32 -16.28 -14.04
N GLU A 43 5.98 -15.48 -15.01
CA GLU A 43 5.58 -15.96 -16.33
C GLU A 43 6.23 -15.09 -17.41
N LYS A 44 6.74 -15.72 -18.45
CA LYS A 44 7.22 -15.05 -19.65
C LYS A 44 6.32 -15.45 -20.82
N ILE A 45 5.74 -14.47 -21.52
CA ILE A 45 4.86 -14.67 -22.66
C ILE A 45 5.42 -13.85 -23.81
N LEU A 46 5.87 -14.54 -24.87
CA LEU A 46 6.63 -13.91 -25.95
C LEU A 46 7.86 -13.19 -25.36
N SER A 47 7.98 -11.86 -25.58
CA SER A 47 9.01 -11.02 -24.98
C SER A 47 8.60 -10.35 -23.65
N SER A 48 7.32 -10.49 -23.27
CA SER A 48 6.74 -9.80 -22.08
C SER A 48 6.93 -10.60 -20.80
N ASN A 49 7.04 -9.89 -19.66
CA ASN A 49 7.31 -10.47 -18.36
C ASN A 49 6.18 -10.16 -17.36
N ILE A 50 5.82 -11.16 -16.57
CA ILE A 50 4.88 -11.06 -15.46
C ILE A 50 5.60 -11.51 -14.20
N ASP A 51 5.66 -10.66 -13.17
CA ASP A 51 6.20 -11.00 -11.85
C ASP A 51 5.23 -10.54 -10.77
N VAL A 52 4.62 -11.48 -10.05
CA VAL A 52 3.53 -11.23 -9.12
C VAL A 52 3.84 -11.85 -7.77
N TYR A 53 3.86 -11.04 -6.72
CA TYR A 53 3.96 -11.47 -5.33
C TYR A 53 2.63 -11.22 -4.61
N TYR A 54 2.19 -12.18 -3.82
CA TYR A 54 0.98 -12.07 -3.01
C TYR A 54 1.03 -12.93 -1.75
N PRO A 55 0.28 -12.57 -0.68
CA PRO A 55 0.26 -13.35 0.54
C PRO A 55 -0.67 -14.56 0.43
N LEU A 56 -0.26 -15.69 0.99
CA LEU A 56 -1.10 -16.83 1.31
C LEU A 56 -1.24 -16.89 2.83
N THR A 57 -2.47 -16.73 3.31
CA THR A 57 -2.80 -16.67 4.73
C THR A 57 -3.53 -17.94 5.20
N LYS A 58 -3.81 -18.04 6.51
CA LYS A 58 -4.69 -19.10 7.05
C LYS A 58 -6.18 -18.92 6.69
N HIS A 59 -6.58 -17.76 6.12
CA HIS A 59 -7.98 -17.41 5.83
C HIS A 59 -8.36 -17.75 4.39
N ILE A 60 -9.08 -18.86 4.18
CA ILE A 60 -9.44 -19.36 2.84
C ILE A 60 -10.20 -18.31 2.02
N ASN A 61 -11.19 -17.62 2.62
CA ASN A 61 -11.98 -16.61 1.90
C ASN A 61 -11.12 -15.42 1.45
N LEU A 62 -10.15 -14.95 2.26
CA LEU A 62 -9.21 -13.94 1.86
C LEU A 62 -8.34 -14.43 0.69
N ASN A 63 -7.78 -15.63 0.80
CA ASN A 63 -6.93 -16.23 -0.24
C ASN A 63 -7.67 -16.37 -1.57
N ASN A 64 -8.95 -16.76 -1.56
CA ASN A 64 -9.77 -16.88 -2.76
C ASN A 64 -9.99 -15.51 -3.43
N ASN A 65 -10.22 -14.44 -2.66
CA ASN A 65 -10.35 -13.08 -3.19
C ASN A 65 -9.02 -12.56 -3.75
N ILE A 66 -7.90 -12.82 -3.07
CA ILE A 66 -6.56 -12.50 -3.57
C ILE A 66 -6.30 -13.20 -4.90
N LYS A 67 -6.49 -14.51 -4.98
CA LYS A 67 -6.29 -15.27 -6.21
C LYS A 67 -7.18 -14.77 -7.35
N LYS A 68 -8.46 -14.47 -7.06
CA LYS A 68 -9.39 -13.92 -8.06
C LYS A 68 -8.89 -12.56 -8.59
N PHE A 69 -8.41 -11.68 -7.70
CA PHE A 69 -7.83 -10.39 -8.08
C PHE A 69 -6.61 -10.60 -8.97
N ILE A 70 -5.61 -11.38 -8.53
CA ILE A 70 -4.37 -11.65 -9.26
C ILE A 70 -4.66 -12.24 -10.65
N ASN A 71 -5.49 -13.28 -10.73
CA ASN A 71 -5.85 -13.91 -12.00
C ASN A 71 -6.52 -12.93 -12.96
N ASN A 72 -7.36 -12.03 -12.45
CA ASN A 72 -8.00 -11.00 -13.26
C ASN A 72 -6.99 -9.97 -13.80
N GLN A 73 -6.00 -9.56 -12.99
CA GLN A 73 -4.94 -8.64 -13.44
C GLN A 73 -4.08 -9.29 -14.53
N ILE A 74 -3.63 -10.53 -14.30
CA ILE A 74 -2.84 -11.30 -15.28
C ILE A 74 -3.65 -11.47 -16.58
N TYR A 75 -4.93 -11.82 -16.48
CA TYR A 75 -5.79 -11.99 -17.66
C TYR A 75 -5.93 -10.69 -18.47
N LYS A 76 -6.15 -9.56 -17.79
CA LYS A 76 -6.23 -8.26 -18.47
C LYS A 76 -4.92 -7.90 -19.15
N PHE A 77 -3.79 -8.06 -18.47
CA PHE A 77 -2.47 -7.78 -19.02
C PHE A 77 -2.18 -8.65 -20.24
N LYS A 78 -2.49 -9.96 -20.20
CA LYS A 78 -2.30 -10.88 -21.33
C LYS A 78 -3.06 -10.47 -22.58
N LYS A 79 -4.18 -9.77 -22.45
CA LYS A 79 -4.93 -9.25 -23.60
C LYS A 79 -4.26 -8.07 -24.31
N GLU A 80 -3.39 -7.35 -23.59
CA GLU A 80 -2.65 -6.20 -24.14
C GLU A 80 -1.34 -6.62 -24.82
N ILE A 81 -0.90 -7.90 -24.65
CA ILE A 81 0.37 -8.37 -25.19
C ILE A 81 0.29 -8.49 -26.72
N GLU A 82 1.16 -7.76 -27.41
CA GLU A 82 1.37 -7.81 -28.84
C GLU A 82 2.69 -8.51 -29.18
N ASN A 83 2.78 -9.09 -30.38
CA ASN A 83 4.02 -9.68 -30.88
C ASN A 83 5.11 -8.61 -31.02
N ASN A 84 6.35 -9.00 -30.72
CA ASN A 84 7.55 -8.16 -30.86
C ASN A 84 7.61 -6.92 -29.96
N LYS A 85 6.79 -6.84 -28.89
CA LYS A 85 6.87 -5.81 -27.85
C LYS A 85 7.20 -6.41 -26.49
N GLU A 86 8.01 -5.71 -25.71
CA GLU A 86 8.45 -6.14 -24.37
C GLU A 86 7.63 -5.42 -23.30
N TYR A 87 6.44 -5.94 -23.00
CA TYR A 87 5.61 -5.43 -21.94
C TYR A 87 6.01 -6.02 -20.58
N LYS A 88 5.74 -5.28 -19.51
CA LYS A 88 6.04 -5.71 -18.15
C LYS A 88 4.87 -5.47 -17.22
N MET A 89 4.57 -6.46 -16.38
CA MET A 89 3.66 -6.34 -15.25
C MET A 89 4.34 -6.85 -13.99
N ASP A 90 4.43 -5.99 -12.97
CA ASP A 90 4.86 -6.37 -11.62
C ASP A 90 3.70 -6.11 -10.65
N ILE A 91 3.42 -7.04 -9.76
CA ILE A 91 2.52 -6.85 -8.63
C ILE A 91 3.28 -7.18 -7.36
N ASN A 92 3.35 -6.19 -6.47
CA ASN A 92 3.86 -6.35 -5.11
C ASN A 92 2.74 -6.03 -4.12
N PHE A 93 2.96 -6.34 -2.84
CA PHE A 93 1.96 -6.07 -1.82
C PHE A 93 2.55 -5.60 -0.50
N ASP A 94 1.74 -4.83 0.24
CA ASP A 94 1.93 -4.54 1.65
C ASP A 94 0.83 -5.25 2.45
N TYR A 95 1.17 -5.74 3.63
CA TYR A 95 0.25 -6.49 4.49
C TYR A 95 0.11 -5.80 5.85
N TYR A 96 -1.12 -5.51 6.22
CA TYR A 96 -1.48 -4.88 7.48
C TYR A 96 -2.46 -5.77 8.22
N GLU A 97 -2.24 -5.96 9.51
CA GLU A 97 -3.10 -6.79 10.35
C GLU A 97 -3.40 -6.10 11.66
N THR A 98 -4.64 -6.21 12.09
CA THR A 98 -5.13 -5.82 13.41
C THR A 98 -5.80 -7.04 14.06
N ASP A 99 -6.28 -6.90 15.31
CA ASP A 99 -7.01 -7.97 15.98
C ASP A 99 -8.24 -8.43 15.19
N THR A 100 -8.86 -7.53 14.43
CA THR A 100 -10.15 -7.76 13.75
C THR A 100 -10.08 -7.77 12.23
N HIS A 101 -9.05 -7.18 11.62
CA HIS A 101 -8.97 -7.04 10.15
C HIS A 101 -7.59 -7.36 9.59
N ILE A 102 -7.59 -7.80 8.34
CA ILE A 102 -6.42 -7.88 7.48
C ILE A 102 -6.67 -6.98 6.27
N SER A 103 -5.70 -6.13 5.95
CA SER A 103 -5.70 -5.32 4.74
C SER A 103 -4.47 -5.67 3.90
N VAL A 104 -4.70 -6.06 2.65
CA VAL A 104 -3.65 -6.30 1.66
C VAL A 104 -3.71 -5.20 0.63
N VAL A 105 -2.64 -4.44 0.48
CA VAL A 105 -2.50 -3.36 -0.50
C VAL A 105 -1.64 -3.89 -1.64
N PHE A 106 -2.21 -4.00 -2.83
CA PHE A 106 -1.50 -4.40 -4.04
C PHE A 106 -1.03 -3.18 -4.81
N ASN A 107 0.26 -3.12 -5.08
CA ASN A 107 0.91 -2.14 -5.93
C ASN A 107 1.16 -2.80 -7.29
N THR A 108 0.39 -2.42 -8.31
CA THR A 108 0.50 -2.95 -9.66
C THR A 108 1.23 -1.96 -10.56
N PHE A 109 2.33 -2.37 -11.14
CA PHE A 109 3.08 -1.63 -12.15
C PHE A 109 2.88 -2.30 -13.51
N ILE A 110 2.51 -1.52 -14.51
CA ILE A 110 2.32 -1.98 -15.90
C ILE A 110 3.08 -1.04 -16.84
N ASP A 111 3.99 -1.61 -17.62
CA ASP A 111 4.67 -0.94 -18.73
C ASP A 111 4.22 -1.55 -20.05
N LEU A 112 3.50 -0.75 -20.84
CA LEU A 112 3.04 -1.09 -22.18
C LEU A 112 3.79 -0.28 -23.27
N ILE A 113 4.99 0.23 -22.95
CA ILE A 113 5.79 1.07 -23.85
C ILE A 113 5.00 2.33 -24.28
N LEU A 114 4.20 2.87 -23.37
CA LEU A 114 3.52 4.15 -23.52
C LEU A 114 4.43 5.30 -23.06
N ALA A 115 3.90 6.54 -23.07
CA ALA A 115 4.67 7.72 -22.64
C ALA A 115 5.27 7.59 -21.22
N HIS A 116 4.61 6.85 -20.34
CA HIS A 116 5.12 6.46 -19.03
C HIS A 116 4.41 5.17 -18.53
N PRO A 117 5.06 4.39 -17.66
CA PRO A 117 4.41 3.26 -17.02
C PRO A 117 3.20 3.67 -16.19
N MET A 118 2.26 2.76 -16.02
CA MET A 118 1.07 2.94 -15.19
C MET A 118 1.24 2.24 -13.84
N THR A 119 0.82 2.91 -12.77
CA THR A 119 0.77 2.32 -11.43
C THR A 119 -0.65 2.38 -10.89
N TYR A 120 -1.10 1.27 -10.30
CA TYR A 120 -2.43 1.13 -9.70
C TYR A 120 -2.34 0.60 -8.29
N ILE A 121 -3.24 1.08 -7.44
CA ILE A 121 -3.41 0.56 -6.09
C ILE A 121 -4.76 -0.17 -6.02
N ASN A 122 -4.73 -1.35 -5.42
CA ASN A 122 -5.94 -2.08 -5.09
C ASN A 122 -5.83 -2.63 -3.66
N THR A 123 -6.87 -2.51 -2.88
CA THR A 123 -6.88 -3.04 -1.52
C THR A 123 -7.92 -4.13 -1.36
N ILE A 124 -7.57 -5.18 -0.61
CA ILE A 124 -8.51 -6.20 -0.15
C ILE A 124 -8.53 -6.12 1.38
N ASN A 125 -9.68 -5.75 1.93
CA ASN A 125 -9.88 -5.63 3.37
C ASN A 125 -10.75 -6.78 3.85
N TYR A 126 -10.23 -7.58 4.77
CA TYR A 126 -10.87 -8.78 5.28
C TYR A 126 -11.16 -8.64 6.77
N ASN A 127 -12.43 -8.81 7.13
CA ASN A 127 -12.86 -8.84 8.51
C ASN A 127 -12.75 -10.28 9.05
N LYS A 128 -11.88 -10.48 10.06
CA LYS A 128 -11.59 -11.78 10.67
C LYS A 128 -12.78 -12.32 11.49
N ILE A 129 -13.63 -11.41 12.02
CA ILE A 129 -14.76 -11.78 12.87
C ILE A 129 -15.87 -12.46 12.06
N ASN A 130 -16.24 -11.85 10.94
CA ASN A 130 -17.32 -12.37 10.09
C ASN A 130 -16.81 -13.17 8.87
N SER A 131 -15.49 -13.30 8.73
CA SER A 131 -14.81 -14.04 7.64
C SER A 131 -15.18 -13.56 6.24
N LYS A 132 -15.36 -12.24 6.05
CA LYS A 132 -15.76 -11.63 4.78
C LYS A 132 -14.81 -10.51 4.36
N VAL A 133 -14.68 -10.32 3.05
CA VAL A 133 -14.08 -9.09 2.50
C VAL A 133 -15.09 -7.97 2.64
N GLU A 134 -14.64 -6.83 3.16
CA GLU A 134 -15.42 -5.60 3.33
C GLU A 134 -14.92 -4.52 2.37
N THR A 135 -15.87 -3.76 1.86
CA THR A 135 -15.65 -2.60 0.99
C THR A 135 -16.09 -1.32 1.70
N ILE A 136 -15.71 -0.18 1.18
CA ILE A 136 -16.19 1.12 1.72
C ILE A 136 -17.72 1.22 1.67
N GLN A 137 -18.34 0.57 0.69
CA GLN A 137 -19.80 0.54 0.54
C GLN A 137 -20.51 -0.16 1.71
N ASP A 138 -19.84 -1.14 2.34
CA ASP A 138 -20.42 -1.84 3.50
C ASP A 138 -20.49 -0.92 4.72
N TYR A 139 -19.51 -0.02 4.90
CA TYR A 139 -19.55 1.02 5.94
C TYR A 139 -20.61 2.07 5.64
N ILE A 140 -20.75 2.51 4.38
CA ILE A 140 -21.78 3.46 3.96
C ILE A 140 -23.20 2.91 4.19
N LYS A 141 -23.41 1.60 3.95
CA LYS A 141 -24.69 0.95 4.22
C LYS A 141 -25.01 0.87 5.71
N LYS A 142 -24.00 0.67 6.56
CA LYS A 142 -24.17 0.60 8.02
C LYS A 142 -24.44 1.97 8.65
N ASP A 143 -23.78 3.02 8.15
CA ASP A 143 -23.95 4.40 8.60
C ASP A 143 -24.07 5.34 7.40
N LYS A 144 -25.27 5.87 7.17
CA LYS A 144 -25.55 6.80 6.06
C LYS A 144 -24.70 8.10 6.14
N GLN A 145 -24.22 8.46 7.32
CA GLN A 145 -23.37 9.63 7.53
C GLN A 145 -21.87 9.29 7.38
N PHE A 146 -21.53 8.02 7.24
CA PHE A 146 -20.14 7.56 7.20
C PHE A 146 -19.32 8.33 6.16
N LEU A 147 -19.82 8.42 4.91
CA LEU A 147 -19.10 9.11 3.83
C LEU A 147 -18.82 10.58 4.17
N ASN A 148 -19.82 11.29 4.68
CA ASN A 148 -19.64 12.69 5.08
C ASN A 148 -18.62 12.84 6.21
N LYS A 149 -18.66 11.97 7.22
CA LYS A 149 -17.71 11.97 8.34
C LYS A 149 -16.28 11.74 7.87
N ILE A 150 -16.04 10.69 7.05
CA ILE A 150 -14.68 10.40 6.55
C ILE A 150 -14.18 11.50 5.62
N SER A 151 -15.04 12.12 4.82
CA SER A 151 -14.66 13.25 3.94
C SER A 151 -14.17 14.45 4.75
N ILE A 152 -14.88 14.80 5.81
CA ILE A 152 -14.47 15.89 6.72
C ILE A 152 -13.13 15.56 7.39
N LEU A 153 -13.00 14.36 7.95
CA LEU A 153 -11.80 13.95 8.66
C LEU A 153 -10.58 13.88 7.73
N THR A 154 -10.77 13.32 6.53
CA THR A 154 -9.72 13.23 5.49
C THR A 154 -9.31 14.63 5.03
N TYR A 155 -10.26 15.52 4.77
CA TYR A 155 -9.97 16.90 4.40
C TYR A 155 -9.15 17.62 5.49
N ASN A 156 -9.56 17.50 6.75
CA ASN A 156 -8.89 18.17 7.87
C ASN A 156 -7.46 17.62 8.12
N GLU A 157 -7.20 16.39 7.74
CA GLU A 157 -5.84 15.80 7.80
C GLU A 157 -5.00 16.27 6.62
N LEU A 158 -5.55 16.19 5.39
CA LEU A 158 -4.81 16.47 4.17
C LEU A 158 -4.52 17.97 3.96
N ILE A 159 -5.43 18.88 4.34
CA ILE A 159 -5.26 20.35 4.14
C ILE A 159 -4.01 20.88 4.88
N LYS A 160 -3.47 20.15 5.84
CA LYS A 160 -2.24 20.49 6.57
C LYS A 160 -0.97 20.19 5.78
N LYS A 161 -1.06 19.39 4.71
CA LYS A 161 0.09 19.04 3.89
C LYS A 161 0.51 20.22 3.01
N GLU A 162 1.83 20.38 2.83
CA GLU A 162 2.44 21.50 2.08
C GLU A 162 1.84 21.68 0.69
N ILE A 163 1.59 20.59 -0.03
CA ILE A 163 1.00 20.57 -1.37
C ILE A 163 -0.35 21.33 -1.43
N TYR A 164 -1.15 21.34 -0.34
CA TYR A 164 -2.45 21.98 -0.31
C TYR A 164 -2.42 23.42 0.23
N LYS A 165 -1.25 24.03 0.38
CA LYS A 165 -1.11 25.48 0.48
C LYS A 165 -1.49 26.18 -0.83
N ASP A 166 -1.40 25.50 -1.97
CA ASP A 166 -1.99 25.92 -3.22
C ASP A 166 -3.52 25.86 -3.13
N ILE A 167 -4.18 27.01 -3.27
CA ILE A 167 -5.62 27.15 -3.11
C ILE A 167 -6.42 26.38 -4.17
N PHE A 168 -5.89 26.24 -5.39
CA PHE A 168 -6.55 25.49 -6.47
C PHE A 168 -6.50 24.00 -6.19
N LEU A 169 -5.34 23.49 -5.75
CA LEU A 169 -5.19 22.08 -5.35
C LEU A 169 -6.05 21.76 -4.12
N ALA A 170 -6.09 22.65 -3.13
CA ALA A 170 -6.95 22.46 -1.96
C ALA A 170 -8.44 22.42 -2.34
N LYS A 171 -8.89 23.28 -3.26
CA LYS A 171 -10.27 23.28 -3.77
C LYS A 171 -10.58 22.02 -4.57
N TYR A 172 -9.66 21.59 -5.44
CA TYR A 172 -9.79 20.35 -6.21
C TYR A 172 -9.91 19.13 -5.28
N MET A 173 -8.96 18.97 -4.35
CA MET A 173 -8.98 17.91 -3.34
C MET A 173 -10.31 17.90 -2.57
N LYS A 174 -10.76 19.07 -2.07
CA LYS A 174 -12.03 19.18 -1.35
C LYS A 174 -13.19 18.67 -2.19
N ASN A 175 -13.28 19.09 -3.45
CA ASN A 175 -14.34 18.66 -4.37
C ASN A 175 -14.35 17.14 -4.53
N GLU A 176 -13.19 16.53 -4.78
CA GLU A 176 -13.08 15.07 -4.94
C GLU A 176 -13.47 14.32 -3.66
N LEU A 177 -12.99 14.77 -2.49
CA LEU A 177 -13.30 14.13 -1.22
C LEU A 177 -14.79 14.12 -0.86
N TYR A 178 -15.55 15.17 -1.26
CA TYR A 178 -16.96 15.28 -0.88
C TYR A 178 -17.93 14.74 -1.94
N ASN A 179 -17.53 14.69 -3.21
CA ASN A 179 -18.44 14.35 -4.31
C ASN A 179 -18.13 13.01 -4.97
N ASN A 180 -16.94 12.43 -4.74
CA ASN A 180 -16.51 11.20 -5.36
C ASN A 180 -16.26 10.10 -4.31
N LYS A 181 -17.30 9.31 -4.02
CA LYS A 181 -17.19 8.22 -3.02
C LYS A 181 -16.17 7.14 -3.41
N ASP A 182 -15.88 6.97 -4.71
CA ASP A 182 -15.03 5.89 -5.21
C ASP A 182 -13.55 6.12 -4.93
N ILE A 183 -13.15 7.34 -4.59
CA ILE A 183 -11.77 7.63 -4.17
C ILE A 183 -11.39 6.97 -2.85
N TYR A 184 -12.38 6.57 -2.03
CA TYR A 184 -12.19 5.88 -0.75
C TYR A 184 -12.10 4.36 -0.87
N ASN A 185 -12.16 3.81 -2.08
CA ASN A 185 -12.13 2.36 -2.30
C ASN A 185 -10.80 1.73 -1.88
N ASN A 186 -9.69 2.47 -1.97
CA ASN A 186 -8.38 2.01 -1.53
C ASN A 186 -8.10 2.48 -0.09
N TYR A 187 -8.18 1.55 0.86
CA TYR A 187 -7.93 1.83 2.27
C TYR A 187 -7.31 0.65 3.01
N VAL A 188 -6.65 0.96 4.12
CA VAL A 188 -6.23 0.01 5.15
C VAL A 188 -7.09 0.23 6.37
N LYS A 189 -7.71 -0.83 6.92
CA LYS A 189 -8.43 -0.77 8.18
C LYS A 189 -7.42 -0.83 9.33
N THR A 190 -7.36 0.23 10.13
CA THR A 190 -6.52 0.30 11.33
C THR A 190 -7.35 0.00 12.59
N LYS A 191 -6.69 -0.13 13.75
CA LYS A 191 -7.37 -0.32 15.03
C LYS A 191 -8.35 0.82 15.33
N ASN A 192 -7.98 2.06 15.01
CA ASN A 192 -8.72 3.26 15.40
C ASN A 192 -9.32 4.01 14.20
N GLY A 193 -9.36 3.42 13.00
CA GLY A 193 -9.88 4.13 11.82
C GLY A 193 -9.41 3.54 10.50
N PHE A 194 -8.94 4.43 9.60
CA PHE A 194 -8.58 4.07 8.24
C PHE A 194 -7.33 4.82 7.79
N ILE A 195 -6.52 4.19 6.95
CA ILE A 195 -5.56 4.87 6.09
C ILE A 195 -6.14 4.83 4.68
N PHE A 196 -6.59 5.96 4.15
CA PHE A 196 -7.01 6.06 2.75
C PHE A 196 -5.79 6.29 1.86
N ILE A 197 -5.79 5.62 0.70
CA ILE A 197 -4.71 5.67 -0.29
C ILE A 197 -5.28 6.24 -1.57
N PHE A 198 -4.84 7.44 -1.92
CA PHE A 198 -5.25 8.12 -3.14
C PHE A 198 -4.19 7.93 -4.21
N GLU A 199 -4.59 7.33 -5.32
CA GLU A 199 -3.74 7.16 -6.48
C GLU A 199 -3.40 8.52 -7.11
N GLN A 200 -2.38 8.50 -7.96
CA GLN A 200 -2.02 9.65 -8.79
C GLN A 200 -3.25 10.21 -9.53
N TYR A 201 -3.31 11.52 -9.71
CA TYR A 201 -4.42 12.26 -10.32
C TYR A 201 -5.75 12.27 -9.55
N LYS A 202 -5.90 11.51 -8.47
CA LYS A 202 -7.18 11.46 -7.73
C LYS A 202 -7.47 12.74 -6.95
N ILE A 203 -6.48 13.26 -6.24
CA ILE A 203 -6.61 14.46 -5.41
C ILE A 203 -5.46 15.45 -5.58
N ALA A 204 -4.47 15.13 -6.43
CA ALA A 204 -3.32 15.97 -6.77
C ALA A 204 -2.73 15.54 -8.13
N PRO A 205 -1.89 16.40 -8.77
CA PRO A 205 -1.16 16.06 -9.99
C PRO A 205 -0.27 14.83 -9.85
N TYR A 206 0.03 14.19 -10.97
CA TYR A 206 0.88 12.98 -11.07
C TYR A 206 2.21 13.08 -10.32
N SER A 207 2.87 14.25 -10.40
CA SER A 207 4.19 14.49 -9.80
C SER A 207 4.24 14.32 -8.27
N TYR A 208 3.10 14.34 -7.59
CA TYR A 208 3.00 14.14 -6.14
C TYR A 208 2.86 12.67 -5.74
N GLY A 209 2.75 11.78 -6.74
CA GLY A 209 2.62 10.35 -6.48
C GLY A 209 1.33 9.96 -5.76
N GLN A 210 1.42 8.92 -4.96
CA GLN A 210 0.32 8.45 -4.11
C GLN A 210 0.24 9.29 -2.84
N ILE A 211 -0.97 9.63 -2.41
CA ILE A 211 -1.19 10.42 -1.20
C ILE A 211 -1.94 9.56 -0.17
N TYR A 212 -1.43 9.56 1.05
CA TYR A 212 -2.00 8.81 2.17
C TYR A 212 -2.64 9.76 3.18
N SER A 213 -3.80 9.38 3.70
CA SER A 213 -4.48 10.08 4.80
C SER A 213 -4.79 9.11 5.93
N ASN A 214 -4.30 9.42 7.12
CA ASN A 214 -4.57 8.62 8.31
C ASN A 214 -5.72 9.24 9.09
N VAL A 215 -6.87 8.59 9.04
CA VAL A 215 -8.12 9.06 9.63
C VAL A 215 -8.45 8.25 10.88
N ILE A 216 -8.53 8.91 12.02
CA ILE A 216 -9.08 8.32 13.25
C ILE A 216 -10.60 8.40 13.14
N TYR A 217 -11.25 7.25 13.21
CA TYR A 217 -12.69 7.10 13.14
C TYR A 217 -13.15 6.22 14.31
N PRO A 218 -13.87 6.80 15.28
CA PRO A 218 -14.31 6.10 16.50
C PRO A 218 -15.33 5.00 16.24
#